data_b94eca3d5a91c6030c0ddd417333dd58
#
_entry.id   b94eca3d5a91c6030c0ddd417333dd58
#
_cell.length_a   1.000
_cell.length_b   1.000
_cell.length_c   1.000
_cell.angle_alpha   90.00
_cell.angle_beta   90.00
_cell.angle_gamma   90.00
#
_symmetry.space_group_name_H-M   'P 1'
#
loop_
_entity.id
_entity.type
_entity.pdbx_description
1 polymer ?
#
loop_
_entity_poly.entity_id
_entity_poly.type
_entity_poly.pdbx_seq_one_letter_code
_entity_poly.pdbx_strand_id
1 'polypeptide(L)'
;MRAEMNQFDPVKQVYNRLRSLRITGHCIDKCDVRIIGGTWSVYPKLYQELFIKAIYDAHTTYEELEPFIEDTSTGTDRFAEFKVREGYKMRESATLEEAKERNMKSRSRVVGIQIETRPDWINIDEIKRLRSYDVTRVEIGYQTTIDGINEMNKR
;
A
#
# COMPACT_ATOMS: atom_id res chain seq x y z
N MET A 1 5.62 -3.51 -12.87
CA MET A 1 4.66 -4.61 -13.18
C MET A 1 3.36 -4.49 -12.40
N ARG A 2 3.25 -4.80 -11.07
CA ARG A 2 1.94 -4.69 -10.37
C ARG A 2 1.38 -3.27 -10.31
N ALA A 3 2.20 -2.28 -9.95
CA ALA A 3 1.79 -0.88 -9.93
C ALA A 3 1.34 -0.38 -11.30
N GLU A 4 2.07 -0.73 -12.33
CA GLU A 4 1.80 -0.40 -13.72
C GLU A 4 0.45 -0.98 -14.21
N MET A 5 0.17 -2.26 -13.90
CA MET A 5 -1.11 -2.91 -14.19
C MET A 5 -2.30 -2.24 -13.50
N ASN A 6 -2.06 -1.57 -12.38
CA ASN A 6 -3.07 -0.80 -11.64
C ASN A 6 -2.95 0.70 -11.89
N GLN A 7 -2.26 1.12 -12.96
CA GLN A 7 -2.10 2.53 -13.33
C GLN A 7 -1.48 3.38 -12.20
N PHE A 8 -0.63 2.77 -11.37
CA PHE A 8 -0.02 3.36 -10.17
C PHE A 8 -1.04 3.85 -9.11
N ASP A 9 -2.30 3.47 -9.24
CA ASP A 9 -3.34 3.81 -8.28
C ASP A 9 -3.24 2.89 -7.03
N PRO A 10 -3.01 3.43 -5.83
CA PRO A 10 -2.88 2.63 -4.61
C PRO A 10 -4.16 1.90 -4.23
N VAL A 11 -5.32 2.49 -4.48
CA VAL A 11 -6.63 1.88 -4.19
C VAL A 11 -6.84 0.63 -5.04
N LYS A 12 -6.61 0.74 -6.35
CA LYS A 12 -6.70 -0.40 -7.28
C LYS A 12 -5.72 -1.50 -6.90
N GLN A 13 -4.50 -1.15 -6.50
CA GLN A 13 -3.50 -2.13 -6.07
C GLN A 13 -3.96 -2.92 -4.83
N VAL A 14 -4.53 -2.23 -3.83
CA VAL A 14 -5.08 -2.85 -2.63
C VAL A 14 -6.26 -3.76 -2.98
N TYR A 15 -7.23 -3.25 -3.72
CA TYR A 15 -8.42 -4.01 -4.10
C TYR A 15 -8.09 -5.28 -4.87
N ASN A 16 -7.23 -5.19 -5.89
CA ASN A 16 -6.77 -6.35 -6.65
C ASN A 16 -6.04 -7.36 -5.76
N ARG A 17 -5.26 -6.88 -4.80
CA ARG A 17 -4.54 -7.77 -3.89
C ARG A 17 -5.47 -8.47 -2.91
N LEU A 18 -6.39 -7.76 -2.29
CA LEU A 18 -7.37 -8.34 -1.37
C LEU A 18 -8.27 -9.36 -2.09
N ARG A 19 -8.73 -9.03 -3.30
CA ARG A 19 -9.48 -9.96 -4.14
C ARG A 19 -8.68 -11.24 -4.43
N SER A 20 -7.44 -11.10 -4.87
CA SER A 20 -6.57 -12.25 -5.14
C SER A 20 -6.40 -13.15 -3.91
N LEU A 21 -6.20 -12.55 -2.74
CA LEU A 21 -6.06 -13.28 -1.48
C LEU A 21 -7.35 -14.04 -1.14
N ARG A 22 -8.53 -13.41 -1.26
CA ARG A 22 -9.81 -14.08 -1.01
C ARG A 22 -10.06 -15.26 -1.96
N ILE A 23 -9.85 -15.07 -3.25
CA ILE A 23 -10.05 -16.13 -4.25
C ILE A 23 -9.15 -17.34 -3.98
N THR A 24 -7.94 -17.09 -3.46
CA THR A 24 -7.00 -18.15 -3.09
C THR A 24 -7.21 -18.70 -1.67
N GLY A 25 -8.29 -18.33 -0.99
CA GLY A 25 -8.69 -18.86 0.32
C GLY A 25 -8.00 -18.23 1.52
N HIS A 26 -7.31 -17.10 1.35
CA HIS A 26 -6.69 -16.38 2.47
C HIS A 26 -7.68 -15.46 3.18
N CYS A 27 -7.56 -15.38 4.50
CA CYS A 27 -8.24 -14.35 5.29
C CYS A 27 -7.64 -12.97 5.01
N ILE A 28 -8.49 -11.95 4.99
CA ILE A 28 -8.11 -10.55 4.78
C ILE A 28 -8.49 -9.63 5.95
N ASP A 29 -8.84 -10.21 7.08
CA ASP A 29 -9.27 -9.51 8.30
C ASP A 29 -8.13 -8.72 8.97
N LYS A 30 -6.89 -9.19 8.83
CA LYS A 30 -5.67 -8.54 9.33
C LYS A 30 -4.60 -8.58 8.25
N CYS A 31 -4.22 -7.43 7.76
CA CYS A 31 -3.27 -7.30 6.66
C CYS A 31 -1.99 -6.58 7.10
N ASP A 32 -0.84 -7.21 6.88
CA ASP A 32 0.46 -6.56 6.93
C ASP A 32 0.80 -6.07 5.52
N VAL A 33 0.81 -4.75 5.34
CA VAL A 33 0.98 -4.10 4.04
C VAL A 33 2.46 -3.85 3.79
N ARG A 34 2.97 -4.35 2.68
CA ARG A 34 4.35 -4.11 2.26
C ARG A 34 4.41 -3.22 1.03
N ILE A 35 4.99 -2.03 1.19
CA ILE A 35 5.22 -1.08 0.10
C ILE A 35 6.63 -1.31 -0.44
N ILE A 36 6.69 -1.81 -1.67
CA ILE A 36 7.94 -2.23 -2.33
C ILE A 36 8.10 -1.44 -3.63
N GLY A 37 9.33 -1.12 -3.98
CA GLY A 37 9.63 -0.58 -5.29
C GLY A 37 10.26 0.79 -5.27
N GLY A 38 11.42 0.91 -4.70
CA GLY A 38 12.22 2.11 -4.70
C GLY A 38 12.42 2.70 -3.30
N THR A 39 13.06 3.84 -3.26
CA THR A 39 13.36 4.53 -2.00
C THR A 39 12.15 5.34 -1.58
N TRP A 40 11.35 4.83 -0.66
CA TRP A 40 10.13 5.51 -0.18
C TRP A 40 10.36 6.96 0.24
N SER A 41 11.43 7.20 0.98
CA SER A 41 11.74 8.52 1.56
C SER A 41 12.06 9.62 0.56
N VAL A 42 12.28 9.27 -0.72
CA VAL A 42 12.51 10.23 -1.82
C VAL A 42 11.23 10.94 -2.26
N TYR A 43 10.07 10.27 -2.10
CA TYR A 43 8.80 10.84 -2.56
C TYR A 43 8.40 12.09 -1.76
N PRO A 44 7.69 13.04 -2.37
CA PRO A 44 7.15 14.20 -1.66
C PRO A 44 6.29 13.77 -0.46
N LYS A 45 6.42 14.50 0.66
CA LYS A 45 5.71 14.15 1.92
C LYS A 45 4.20 14.06 1.74
N LEU A 46 3.61 14.99 1.01
CA LEU A 46 2.18 14.98 0.70
C LEU A 46 1.78 13.73 -0.09
N TYR A 47 2.60 13.32 -1.06
CA TYR A 47 2.34 12.09 -1.82
C TYR A 47 2.38 10.85 -0.90
N GLN A 48 3.36 10.78 0.00
CA GLN A 48 3.46 9.69 0.96
C GLN A 48 2.22 9.60 1.84
N GLU A 49 1.77 10.73 2.40
CA GLU A 49 0.59 10.82 3.25
C GLU A 49 -0.69 10.37 2.51
N LEU A 50 -0.91 10.92 1.32
CA LEU A 50 -2.06 10.57 0.49
C LEU A 50 -2.05 9.09 0.07
N PHE A 51 -0.86 8.54 -0.21
CA PHE A 51 -0.71 7.14 -0.56
C PHE A 51 -1.07 6.21 0.62
N ILE A 52 -0.58 6.51 1.82
CA ILE A 52 -0.90 5.75 3.03
C ILE A 52 -2.38 5.88 3.38
N LYS A 53 -2.94 7.09 3.29
CA LYS A 53 -4.38 7.33 3.48
C LYS A 53 -5.22 6.48 2.53
N ALA A 54 -4.85 6.44 1.25
CA ALA A 54 -5.55 5.66 0.23
C ALA A 54 -5.50 4.14 0.53
N ILE A 55 -4.39 3.63 1.08
CA ILE A 55 -4.30 2.24 1.53
C ILE A 55 -5.32 1.95 2.64
N TYR A 56 -5.40 2.79 3.66
CA TYR A 56 -6.35 2.62 4.76
C TYR A 56 -7.80 2.69 4.27
N ASP A 57 -8.12 3.70 3.44
CA ASP A 57 -9.46 3.86 2.87
C ASP A 57 -9.85 2.65 2.01
N ALA A 58 -8.92 2.14 1.19
CA ALA A 58 -9.19 0.98 0.34
C ALA A 58 -9.45 -0.29 1.17
N HIS A 59 -8.66 -0.53 2.23
CA HIS A 59 -8.94 -1.65 3.13
C HIS A 59 -10.30 -1.52 3.83
N THR A 60 -10.64 -0.30 4.26
CA THR A 60 -11.91 -0.03 4.95
C THR A 60 -13.12 -0.25 4.07
N THR A 61 -13.03 0.12 2.79
CA THR A 61 -14.16 0.10 1.85
C THR A 61 -14.22 -1.16 0.98
N TYR A 62 -13.24 -2.05 1.10
CA TYR A 62 -13.15 -3.24 0.25
C TYR A 62 -14.42 -4.11 0.25
N GLU A 63 -15.04 -4.32 1.40
CA GLU A 63 -16.26 -5.15 1.50
C GLU A 63 -17.49 -4.45 0.93
N GLU A 64 -17.56 -3.13 1.08
CA GLU A 64 -18.63 -2.33 0.46
C GLU A 64 -18.52 -2.39 -1.07
N LEU A 65 -17.30 -2.50 -1.59
CA LEU A 65 -17.02 -2.61 -3.01
C LEU A 65 -17.34 -3.99 -3.57
N GLU A 66 -17.14 -5.05 -2.81
CA GLU A 66 -17.21 -6.43 -3.29
C GLU A 66 -18.47 -6.76 -4.12
N PRO A 67 -19.68 -6.30 -3.75
CA PRO A 67 -20.88 -6.51 -4.57
C PRO A 67 -20.86 -5.82 -5.93
N PHE A 68 -20.00 -4.83 -6.10
CA PHE A 68 -19.86 -4.03 -7.34
C PHE A 68 -18.71 -4.49 -8.22
N ILE A 69 -18.00 -5.55 -7.83
CA ILE A 69 -16.91 -6.10 -8.64
C ILE A 69 -17.52 -6.93 -9.77
N GLU A 70 -17.16 -6.59 -11.00
CA GLU A 70 -17.44 -7.44 -12.13
C GLU A 70 -16.39 -8.56 -12.22
N ASP A 71 -16.86 -9.79 -12.26
CA ASP A 71 -15.99 -10.91 -12.53
C ASP A 71 -15.71 -10.98 -14.05
N THR A 72 -14.63 -10.37 -14.46
CA THR A 72 -14.17 -10.39 -15.85
C THR A 72 -13.18 -11.54 -16.12
N SER A 73 -12.96 -12.40 -15.13
CA SER A 73 -12.01 -13.50 -15.26
C SER A 73 -12.56 -14.61 -16.17
N THR A 74 -11.99 -14.74 -17.32
CA THR A 74 -12.14 -15.91 -18.21
C THR A 74 -11.26 -17.07 -17.75
N GLY A 75 -11.26 -17.41 -16.49
CA GLY A 75 -10.62 -18.61 -15.89
C GLY A 75 -9.11 -18.81 -16.04
N THR A 76 -8.47 -18.14 -17.00
CA THR A 76 -7.04 -18.28 -17.30
C THR A 76 -6.23 -17.02 -16.97
N ASP A 77 -6.89 -15.89 -16.75
CA ASP A 77 -6.20 -14.62 -16.54
C ASP A 77 -6.03 -14.35 -15.05
N ARG A 78 -4.84 -14.69 -14.51
CA ARG A 78 -4.46 -14.40 -13.12
C ARG A 78 -4.43 -12.90 -12.81
N PHE A 79 -4.63 -12.05 -13.80
CA PHE A 79 -4.51 -10.60 -13.77
C PHE A 79 -5.69 -9.91 -14.42
N ALA A 80 -6.88 -10.54 -14.41
CA ALA A 80 -8.10 -9.92 -14.94
C ALA A 80 -8.24 -8.50 -14.40
N GLU A 81 -8.46 -7.55 -15.30
CA GLU A 81 -8.67 -6.16 -14.94
C GLU A 81 -9.82 -6.06 -13.93
N PHE A 82 -9.54 -5.37 -12.84
CA PHE A 82 -10.53 -5.09 -11.83
C PHE A 82 -11.49 -4.04 -12.37
N LYS A 83 -12.69 -4.45 -12.73
CA LYS A 83 -13.77 -3.54 -13.13
C LYS A 83 -14.76 -3.39 -11.99
N VAL A 84 -15.05 -2.15 -11.69
CA VAL A 84 -16.10 -1.77 -10.74
C VAL A 84 -17.29 -1.29 -11.54
N ARG A 85 -18.48 -1.82 -11.24
CA ARG A 85 -19.73 -1.38 -11.86
C ARG A 85 -19.95 0.11 -11.64
N GLU A 86 -20.57 0.75 -12.61
CA GLU A 86 -20.99 2.15 -12.48
C GLU A 86 -21.86 2.35 -11.23
N GLY A 87 -21.65 3.47 -10.54
CA GLY A 87 -22.44 3.84 -9.35
C GLY A 87 -21.73 3.62 -8.01
N TYR A 88 -20.65 2.83 -7.95
CA TYR A 88 -19.84 2.76 -6.72
C TYR A 88 -18.91 3.99 -6.62
N LYS A 89 -19.02 4.70 -5.50
CA LYS A 89 -18.05 5.74 -5.12
C LYS A 89 -17.43 5.37 -3.79
N MET A 90 -16.11 5.20 -3.81
CA MET A 90 -15.36 4.98 -2.58
C MET A 90 -15.55 6.18 -1.64
N ARG A 91 -15.88 5.90 -0.38
CA ARG A 91 -15.92 6.92 0.67
C ARG A 91 -14.50 7.19 1.15
N GLU A 92 -13.93 8.29 0.70
CA GLU A 92 -12.64 8.75 1.16
C GLU A 92 -12.73 9.45 2.52
N SER A 93 -11.72 9.24 3.36
CA SER A 93 -11.53 9.99 4.59
C SER A 93 -10.98 11.40 4.28
N ALA A 94 -11.29 12.38 5.10
CA ALA A 94 -10.77 13.73 4.92
C ALA A 94 -9.28 13.83 5.29
N THR A 95 -8.87 13.09 6.33
CA THR A 95 -7.49 13.08 6.84
C THR A 95 -6.95 11.65 6.96
N LEU A 96 -5.63 11.53 7.13
CA LEU A 96 -5.00 10.24 7.41
C LEU A 96 -5.47 9.68 8.77
N GLU A 97 -5.62 10.51 9.77
CA GLU A 97 -6.09 10.11 11.11
C GLU A 97 -7.49 9.53 11.04
N GLU A 98 -8.41 10.18 10.30
CA GLU A 98 -9.75 9.64 10.07
C GLU A 98 -9.70 8.28 9.34
N ALA A 99 -8.83 8.14 8.34
CA ALA A 99 -8.67 6.89 7.61
C ALA A 99 -8.22 5.75 8.53
N LYS A 100 -7.26 6.01 9.42
CA LYS A 100 -6.78 5.05 10.43
C LYS A 100 -7.89 4.65 11.41
N GLU A 101 -8.59 5.62 11.97
CA GLU A 101 -9.69 5.38 12.92
C GLU A 101 -10.82 4.56 12.31
N ARG A 102 -11.18 4.84 11.06
CA ARG A 102 -12.16 4.06 10.32
C ARG A 102 -11.67 2.63 10.09
N ASN A 103 -10.39 2.48 9.70
CA ASN A 103 -9.82 1.18 9.43
C ASN A 103 -9.72 0.29 10.67
N MET A 104 -9.48 0.85 11.86
CA MET A 104 -9.50 0.09 13.12
C MET A 104 -10.83 -0.63 13.37
N LYS A 105 -11.93 -0.13 12.83
CA LYS A 105 -13.29 -0.66 12.99
C LYS A 105 -13.76 -1.49 11.78
N SER A 106 -12.93 -1.57 10.72
CA SER A 106 -13.26 -2.31 9.50
C SER A 106 -13.01 -3.80 9.65
N ARG A 107 -13.56 -4.60 8.75
CA ARG A 107 -13.29 -6.05 8.70
C ARG A 107 -11.89 -6.33 8.14
N SER A 108 -11.45 -5.58 7.13
CA SER A 108 -10.08 -5.67 6.62
C SER A 108 -9.22 -4.58 7.26
N ARG A 109 -8.41 -4.97 8.24
CA ARG A 109 -7.59 -4.04 9.03
C ARG A 109 -6.14 -4.09 8.62
N VAL A 110 -5.55 -2.93 8.44
CA VAL A 110 -4.10 -2.78 8.33
C VAL A 110 -3.51 -2.86 9.74
N VAL A 111 -2.77 -3.92 10.03
CA VAL A 111 -2.16 -4.16 11.35
C VAL A 111 -0.66 -3.88 11.35
N GLY A 112 -0.07 -3.66 10.19
CA GLY A 112 1.32 -3.27 10.02
C GLY A 112 1.56 -2.69 8.64
N ILE A 113 2.49 -1.75 8.57
CA ILE A 113 2.99 -1.21 7.31
C ILE A 113 4.50 -1.37 7.29
N GLN A 114 5.00 -1.97 6.23
CA GLN A 114 6.42 -2.11 5.96
C GLN A 114 6.78 -1.29 4.73
N ILE A 115 7.89 -0.55 4.82
CA ILE A 115 8.44 0.23 3.71
C ILE A 115 9.90 -0.11 3.47
N GLU A 116 10.37 0.17 2.26
CA GLU A 116 11.79 0.06 1.88
C GLU A 116 12.38 1.45 1.66
N THR A 117 13.57 1.69 2.20
CA THR A 117 14.29 2.93 2.00
C THR A 117 15.81 2.72 2.02
N ARG A 118 16.57 3.78 1.74
CA ARG A 118 18.03 3.77 1.77
C ARG A 118 18.53 4.28 3.12
N PRO A 119 19.73 3.84 3.58
CA PRO A 119 20.29 4.28 4.86
C PRO A 119 20.55 5.80 4.93
N ASP A 120 20.93 6.43 3.81
CA ASP A 120 21.21 7.86 3.71
C ASP A 120 19.96 8.76 3.88
N TRP A 121 18.76 8.20 3.81
CA TRP A 121 17.50 8.90 4.05
C TRP A 121 16.98 8.76 5.48
N ILE A 122 17.55 7.84 6.28
CA ILE A 122 17.09 7.60 7.64
C ILE A 122 17.73 8.60 8.60
N ASN A 123 16.89 9.43 9.19
CA ASN A 123 17.22 10.34 10.29
C ASN A 123 16.04 10.40 11.27
N ILE A 124 16.20 11.13 12.36
CA ILE A 124 15.20 11.21 13.45
C ILE A 124 13.86 11.74 12.92
N ASP A 125 13.88 12.77 12.07
CA ASP A 125 12.65 13.38 11.54
C ASP A 125 11.93 12.44 10.59
N GLU A 126 12.70 11.70 9.76
CA GLU A 126 12.15 10.65 8.91
C GLU A 126 11.47 9.55 9.73
N ILE A 127 12.14 9.07 10.78
CA ILE A 127 11.57 8.03 11.65
C ILE A 127 10.29 8.52 12.33
N LYS A 128 10.26 9.76 12.81
CA LYS A 128 9.05 10.36 13.41
C LYS A 128 7.91 10.43 12.39
N ARG A 129 8.20 10.83 11.14
CA ARG A 129 7.22 10.88 10.06
C ARG A 129 6.69 9.48 9.71
N LEU A 130 7.58 8.50 9.57
CA LEU A 130 7.16 7.13 9.31
C LEU A 130 6.27 6.57 10.43
N ARG A 131 6.59 6.91 11.67
CA ARG A 131 5.73 6.56 12.83
C ARG A 131 4.37 7.25 12.76
N SER A 132 4.28 8.49 12.29
CA SER A 132 2.98 9.15 12.11
C SER A 132 2.11 8.50 11.02
N TYR A 133 2.71 7.72 10.11
CA TYR A 133 2.01 6.90 9.12
C TYR A 133 1.67 5.48 9.63
N ASP A 134 1.95 5.18 10.90
CA ASP A 134 1.85 3.85 11.52
C ASP A 134 2.74 2.79 10.85
N VAL A 135 3.86 3.21 10.27
CA VAL A 135 4.87 2.27 9.78
C VAL A 135 5.45 1.49 10.96
N THR A 136 5.33 0.18 10.89
CA THR A 136 5.78 -0.76 11.93
C THR A 136 7.14 -1.37 11.63
N ARG A 137 7.54 -1.38 10.36
CA ARG A 137 8.80 -1.96 9.91
C ARG A 137 9.42 -1.13 8.77
N VAL A 138 10.71 -0.91 8.87
CA VAL A 138 11.52 -0.27 7.81
C VAL A 138 12.59 -1.26 7.35
N GLU A 139 12.61 -1.57 6.06
CA GLU A 139 13.69 -2.31 5.43
C GLU A 139 14.72 -1.31 4.86
N ILE A 140 15.94 -1.40 5.35
CA ILE A 140 17.02 -0.52 4.94
C ILE A 140 17.92 -1.27 3.95
N GLY A 141 17.98 -0.77 2.73
CA GLY A 141 18.79 -1.35 1.66
C GLY A 141 20.28 -1.05 1.81
N TYR A 142 20.91 -1.69 2.78
CA TYR A 142 22.35 -1.63 3.00
C TYR A 142 23.06 -2.69 2.16
N GLN A 143 23.52 -2.32 0.97
CA GLN A 143 23.93 -3.26 -0.07
C GLN A 143 25.37 -3.76 0.07
N THR A 144 26.25 -2.94 0.66
CA THR A 144 27.69 -3.25 0.83
C THR A 144 28.29 -2.44 1.98
N THR A 145 29.34 -2.99 2.59
CA THR A 145 30.14 -2.31 3.63
C THR A 145 31.40 -1.63 3.03
N ILE A 146 31.57 -1.66 1.71
CA ILE A 146 32.75 -1.11 1.03
C ILE A 146 32.42 0.29 0.53
N ASP A 147 33.04 1.31 1.10
CA ASP A 147 32.79 2.72 0.79
C ASP A 147 32.97 3.05 -0.68
N GLY A 148 34.03 2.56 -1.32
CA GLY A 148 34.27 2.79 -2.74
C GLY A 148 33.16 2.26 -3.66
N ILE A 149 32.49 1.17 -3.27
CA ILE A 149 31.33 0.65 -4.01
C ILE A 149 30.10 1.54 -3.76
N ASN A 150 29.92 2.02 -2.53
CA ASN A 150 28.84 2.95 -2.20
C ASN A 150 28.97 4.26 -2.97
N GLU A 151 30.16 4.84 -3.03
CA GLU A 151 30.45 6.05 -3.79
C GLU A 151 30.18 5.88 -5.30
N MET A 152 30.61 4.76 -5.90
CA MET A 152 30.31 4.44 -7.30
C MET A 152 28.80 4.36 -7.59
N ASN A 153 28.00 3.92 -6.62
CA ASN A 153 26.55 3.79 -6.71
C ASN A 153 25.80 5.03 -6.17
N LYS A 154 26.50 6.11 -5.85
CA LYS A 154 25.94 7.35 -5.30
C LYS A 154 25.10 7.09 -4.04
N ARG A 155 25.68 6.35 -3.13
CA ARG A 155 25.05 5.96 -1.85
C ARG A 155 25.92 6.40 -0.68
#